data_3b57c81a79d7bd3b755415578ed67927
#
_entry.id   3b57c81a79d7bd3b755415578ed67927
#
_cell.length_a   1.000
_cell.length_b   1.000
_cell.length_c   1.000
_cell.angle_alpha   90.00
_cell.angle_beta   90.00
_cell.angle_gamma   90.00
#
_symmetry.space_group_name_H-M   'P 1'
#
loop_
_entity.id
_entity.type
_entity.pdbx_description
1 polymer ?
#
loop_
_entity_poly.entity_id
_entity_poly.type
_entity_poly.pdbx_seq_one_letter_code
_entity_poly.pdbx_strand_id
1 'polypeptide(L)'
;MSNGYGISKWEDAKTIYNELHELTSKPIYCVSEEALKDVLDYFETKCAKSKAITTEAKQYIPGGVQHNLAFNYPFPICVTKAEGAFLYDLDGNKYYDF
;
A
#
# COMPACT_ATOMS: atom_id res chain seq x y z
N MET A 1 2.49 -31.94 -25.16
CA MET A 1 1.52 -31.36 -24.19
C MET A 1 2.24 -30.39 -23.31
N SER A 2 1.68 -29.23 -23.09
CA SER A 2 2.23 -28.34 -22.06
C SER A 2 1.88 -28.94 -20.70
N ASN A 3 2.82 -28.95 -19.76
CA ASN A 3 2.64 -29.55 -18.44
C ASN A 3 1.81 -28.65 -17.48
N GLY A 4 1.14 -27.66 -17.99
CA GLY A 4 0.35 -26.74 -17.20
C GLY A 4 1.16 -25.78 -16.31
N TYR A 5 2.47 -25.93 -16.27
CA TYR A 5 3.38 -25.11 -15.48
C TYR A 5 4.37 -24.41 -16.43
N GLY A 6 4.10 -23.20 -16.73
CA GLY A 6 4.97 -22.41 -17.55
C GLY A 6 4.38 -21.96 -18.88
N ILE A 7 5.00 -20.96 -19.44
CA ILE A 7 4.62 -20.38 -20.70
C ILE A 7 5.23 -21.24 -21.82
N SER A 8 4.40 -21.87 -22.62
CA SER A 8 4.84 -22.74 -23.71
C SER A 8 5.39 -21.97 -24.91
N LYS A 9 5.03 -20.70 -25.02
CA LYS A 9 5.50 -19.78 -26.04
C LYS A 9 5.54 -18.37 -25.48
N TRP A 10 6.69 -17.72 -25.64
CA TRP A 10 6.88 -16.33 -25.26
C TRP A 10 6.59 -15.43 -26.46
N GLU A 11 5.88 -14.34 -26.21
CA GLU A 11 5.80 -13.26 -27.19
C GLU A 11 7.17 -12.63 -27.39
N ASP A 12 7.44 -12.13 -28.60
CA ASP A 12 8.68 -11.41 -28.84
C ASP A 12 8.70 -10.07 -28.07
N ALA A 13 9.91 -9.62 -27.73
CA ALA A 13 10.09 -8.42 -26.92
C ALA A 13 9.44 -7.17 -27.54
N LYS A 14 9.43 -7.07 -28.87
CA LYS A 14 8.84 -5.92 -29.56
C LYS A 14 7.32 -5.87 -29.39
N THR A 15 6.67 -7.02 -29.47
CA THR A 15 5.23 -7.13 -29.21
C THR A 15 4.92 -6.71 -27.78
N ILE A 16 5.65 -7.23 -26.78
CA ILE A 16 5.48 -6.88 -25.38
C ILE A 16 5.65 -5.38 -25.15
N TYR A 17 6.70 -4.77 -25.71
CA TYR A 17 6.94 -3.33 -25.58
C TYR A 17 5.85 -2.49 -26.24
N ASN A 18 5.33 -2.91 -27.39
CA ASN A 18 4.24 -2.21 -28.07
C ASN A 18 2.94 -2.26 -27.24
N GLU A 19 2.61 -3.41 -26.67
CA GLU A 19 1.43 -3.56 -25.80
C GLU A 19 1.56 -2.75 -24.50
N LEU A 20 2.75 -2.74 -23.89
CA LEU A 20 3.02 -1.91 -22.72
C LEU A 20 2.91 -0.42 -23.05
N HIS A 21 3.45 0.00 -24.20
CA HIS A 21 3.35 1.39 -24.64
C HIS A 21 1.89 1.79 -24.89
N GLU A 22 1.10 0.94 -25.54
CA GLU A 22 -0.32 1.17 -25.73
C GLU A 22 -1.06 1.27 -24.38
N LEU A 23 -0.78 0.36 -23.45
CA LEU A 23 -1.39 0.37 -22.12
C LEU A 23 -1.07 1.65 -21.35
N THR A 24 0.21 2.07 -21.36
CA THR A 24 0.67 3.25 -20.62
C THR A 24 0.27 4.57 -21.27
N SER A 25 -0.09 4.57 -22.54
CA SER A 25 -0.61 5.76 -23.23
C SER A 25 -2.10 6.01 -23.00
N LYS A 26 -2.82 5.03 -22.46
CA LYS A 26 -4.24 5.18 -22.12
C LYS A 26 -4.40 6.08 -20.89
N PRO A 27 -5.52 6.81 -20.77
CA PRO A 27 -5.82 7.58 -19.57
C PRO A 27 -5.84 6.69 -18.34
N ILE A 28 -5.15 7.12 -17.28
CA ILE A 28 -5.21 6.45 -15.98
C ILE A 28 -6.45 6.98 -15.26
N TYR A 29 -7.30 6.07 -14.78
CA TYR A 29 -8.41 6.44 -13.92
C TYR A 29 -7.88 6.75 -12.53
N CYS A 30 -7.80 8.03 -12.21
CA CYS A 30 -7.41 8.49 -10.89
C CYS A 30 -8.58 8.39 -9.91
N VAL A 31 -8.26 8.17 -8.64
CA VAL A 31 -9.23 8.35 -7.56
C VAL A 31 -9.68 9.81 -7.55
N SER A 32 -10.98 10.08 -7.42
CA SER A 32 -11.47 11.44 -7.33
C SER A 32 -10.94 12.15 -6.09
N GLU A 33 -10.77 13.48 -6.15
CA GLU A 33 -10.30 14.28 -5.01
C GLU A 33 -11.22 14.12 -3.78
N GLU A 34 -12.53 14.02 -4.01
CA GLU A 34 -13.51 13.79 -2.96
C GLU A 34 -13.31 12.44 -2.27
N ALA A 35 -13.20 11.35 -3.04
CA ALA A 35 -12.97 10.04 -2.49
C ALA A 35 -11.62 9.93 -1.76
N LEU A 36 -10.58 10.58 -2.29
CA LEU A 36 -9.28 10.65 -1.63
C LEU A 36 -9.38 11.40 -0.31
N LYS A 37 -10.10 12.52 -0.29
CA LYS A 37 -10.33 13.30 0.93
C LYS A 37 -11.02 12.46 1.99
N ASP A 38 -12.07 11.73 1.65
CA ASP A 38 -12.80 10.88 2.60
C ASP A 38 -11.88 9.82 3.23
N VAL A 39 -11.01 9.20 2.42
CA VAL A 39 -10.02 8.25 2.92
C VAL A 39 -9.01 8.91 3.86
N LEU A 40 -8.51 10.09 3.51
CA LEU A 40 -7.55 10.82 4.36
C LEU A 40 -8.19 11.28 5.67
N ASP A 41 -9.42 11.77 5.64
CA ASP A 41 -10.18 12.17 6.84
C ASP A 41 -10.43 10.95 7.76
N TYR A 42 -10.65 9.75 7.18
CA TYR A 42 -10.70 8.52 7.96
C TYR A 42 -9.40 8.26 8.71
N PHE A 43 -8.25 8.31 8.04
CA PHE A 43 -6.95 8.10 8.68
C PHE A 43 -6.65 9.15 9.77
N GLU A 44 -6.95 10.42 9.50
CA GLU A 44 -6.77 11.51 10.48
C GLU A 44 -7.59 11.28 11.76
N THR A 45 -8.81 10.76 11.61
CA THR A 45 -9.72 10.55 12.74
C THR A 45 -9.47 9.24 13.47
N LYS A 46 -9.23 8.16 12.74
CA LYS A 46 -9.17 6.80 13.29
C LYS A 46 -7.77 6.35 13.67
N CYS A 47 -6.73 7.00 13.13
CA CYS A 47 -5.34 6.61 13.33
C CYS A 47 -4.47 7.76 13.88
N ALA A 48 -5.08 8.64 14.68
CA ALA A 48 -4.42 9.85 15.19
C ALA A 48 -3.17 9.56 16.05
N LYS A 49 -3.18 8.50 16.84
CA LYS A 49 -2.03 8.10 17.67
C LYS A 49 -0.90 7.54 16.80
N SER A 50 -1.21 6.73 15.79
CA SER A 50 -0.23 6.25 14.82
C SER A 50 0.43 7.42 14.09
N LYS A 51 -0.33 8.43 13.69
CA LYS A 51 0.19 9.67 13.09
C LYS A 51 1.16 10.40 14.04
N ALA A 52 0.76 10.58 15.29
CA ALA A 52 1.59 11.29 16.29
C ALA A 52 2.94 10.60 16.49
N ILE A 53 2.93 9.27 16.73
CA ILE A 53 4.17 8.49 16.91
C ILE A 53 5.05 8.53 15.66
N THR A 54 4.47 8.34 14.47
CA THR A 54 5.24 8.37 13.22
C THR A 54 5.85 9.74 12.97
N THR A 55 5.13 10.80 13.29
CA THR A 55 5.63 12.18 13.17
C THR A 55 6.81 12.42 14.11
N GLU A 56 6.74 11.96 15.34
CA GLU A 56 7.85 12.02 16.29
C GLU A 56 9.04 11.17 15.82
N ALA A 57 8.77 9.92 15.41
CA ALA A 57 9.80 9.00 14.97
C ALA A 57 10.62 9.52 13.77
N LYS A 58 10.03 10.33 12.89
CA LYS A 58 10.75 10.97 11.76
C LYS A 58 11.92 11.87 12.20
N GLN A 59 11.94 12.32 13.43
CA GLN A 59 13.05 13.10 13.97
C GLN A 59 14.29 12.23 14.25
N TYR A 60 14.12 10.93 14.42
CA TYR A 60 15.17 9.99 14.82
C TYR A 60 15.46 8.92 13.76
N ILE A 61 14.46 8.55 12.98
CA ILE A 61 14.52 7.46 12.01
C ILE A 61 14.05 7.98 10.64
N PRO A 62 14.78 7.74 9.53
CA PRO A 62 14.34 8.10 8.20
C PRO A 62 12.94 7.56 7.89
N GLY A 63 12.01 8.46 7.51
CA GLY A 63 10.62 8.12 7.25
C GLY A 63 9.77 7.73 8.47
N GLY A 64 10.36 7.68 9.67
CA GLY A 64 9.68 7.30 10.91
C GLY A 64 9.36 5.80 11.01
N VAL A 65 10.02 4.97 10.21
CA VAL A 65 9.78 3.51 10.13
C VAL A 65 11.10 2.74 10.18
N GLN A 66 11.05 1.52 10.69
CA GLN A 66 12.21 0.64 10.82
C GLN A 66 12.69 0.05 9.49
N HIS A 67 11.86 0.07 8.45
CA HIS A 67 12.17 -0.48 7.14
C HIS A 67 11.40 0.26 6.05
N ASN A 68 12.00 0.43 4.88
CA ASN A 68 11.40 1.16 3.76
C ASN A 68 10.07 0.56 3.27
N LEU A 69 9.88 -0.74 3.37
CA LEU A 69 8.61 -1.40 3.02
C LEU A 69 7.48 -1.12 4.03
N ALA A 70 7.80 -0.63 5.22
CA ALA A 70 6.81 -0.21 6.20
C ALA A 70 6.31 1.23 5.99
N PHE A 71 6.88 1.94 5.01
CA PHE A 71 6.45 3.30 4.67
C PHE A 71 5.19 3.26 3.84
N ASN A 72 4.08 3.71 4.42
CA ASN A 72 2.77 3.77 3.77
C ASN A 72 2.21 5.19 3.81
N TYR A 73 1.47 5.54 2.77
CA TYR A 73 0.74 6.80 2.70
C TYR A 73 -0.65 6.67 3.32
N PRO A 74 -1.16 7.63 4.07
CA PRO A 74 -0.57 8.93 4.41
C PRO A 74 0.50 8.84 5.50
N PHE A 75 0.46 7.85 6.36
CA PHE A 75 1.45 7.51 7.38
C PHE A 75 1.32 6.04 7.78
N PRO A 76 2.38 5.41 8.27
CA PRO A 76 2.32 4.03 8.77
C PRO A 76 1.41 3.89 9.98
N ILE A 77 0.67 2.78 10.03
CA ILE A 77 -0.13 2.38 11.18
C ILE A 77 0.78 1.67 12.19
N CYS A 78 0.71 2.06 13.46
CA CYS A 78 1.46 1.43 14.54
C CYS A 78 0.66 0.26 15.12
N VAL A 79 1.04 -0.97 14.75
CA VAL A 79 0.45 -2.19 15.29
C VAL A 79 0.98 -2.46 16.70
N THR A 80 0.09 -2.71 17.65
CA THR A 80 0.43 -3.01 19.05
C THR A 80 0.20 -4.46 19.42
N LYS A 81 -0.69 -5.16 18.72
CA LYS A 81 -1.07 -6.54 19.00
C LYS A 81 -1.43 -7.27 17.71
N ALA A 82 -1.08 -8.55 17.65
CA ALA A 82 -1.56 -9.49 16.64
C ALA A 82 -2.15 -10.70 17.37
N GLU A 83 -3.33 -11.16 16.92
CA GLU A 83 -4.01 -12.32 17.52
C GLU A 83 -4.85 -13.04 16.47
N GLY A 84 -4.51 -14.30 16.19
CA GLY A 84 -5.14 -15.06 15.13
C GLY A 84 -4.93 -14.38 13.76
N ALA A 85 -6.01 -14.12 13.06
CA ALA A 85 -6.00 -13.43 11.77
C ALA A 85 -6.22 -11.91 11.89
N PHE A 86 -5.94 -11.33 13.05
CA PHE A 86 -6.23 -9.92 13.31
C PHE A 86 -5.01 -9.15 13.79
N LEU A 87 -4.91 -7.90 13.33
CA LEU A 87 -3.99 -6.89 13.83
C LEU A 87 -4.79 -5.80 14.56
N TYR A 88 -4.20 -5.24 15.59
CA TYR A 88 -4.76 -4.12 16.33
C TYR A 88 -3.75 -2.99 16.39
N ASP A 89 -4.20 -1.79 16.07
CA ASP A 89 -3.34 -0.63 16.10
C ASP A 89 -3.36 0.10 17.46
N LEU A 90 -2.55 1.14 17.56
CA LEU A 90 -2.44 1.95 18.77
C LEU A 90 -3.73 2.74 19.09
N ASP A 91 -4.55 2.97 18.08
CA ASP A 91 -5.84 3.66 18.21
C ASP A 91 -6.99 2.72 18.58
N GLY A 92 -6.73 1.39 18.58
CA GLY A 92 -7.71 0.35 18.92
C GLY A 92 -8.50 -0.16 17.71
N ASN A 93 -8.12 0.21 16.51
CA ASN A 93 -8.73 -0.33 15.30
C ASN A 93 -8.30 -1.78 15.08
N LYS A 94 -9.19 -2.58 14.52
CA LYS A 94 -8.97 -3.99 14.20
C LYS A 94 -8.90 -4.18 12.69
N TYR A 95 -7.90 -4.89 12.24
CA TYR A 95 -7.66 -5.20 10.83
C TYR A 95 -7.57 -6.71 10.61
N TYR A 96 -7.95 -7.16 9.41
CA TYR A 96 -7.66 -8.51 8.98
C TYR A 96 -6.24 -8.57 8.42
N ASP A 97 -5.47 -9.54 8.88
CA ASP A 97 -4.13 -9.82 8.39
C ASP A 97 -4.21 -10.95 7.34
N PHE A 98 -4.06 -10.58 6.10
CA PHE A 98 -4.02 -11.53 4.99
C PHE A 98 -2.56 -12.00 4.77
#